data_aaf7d7e22dd3bf02e34b0f4b0af036a0
#
_entry.id   aaf7d7e22dd3bf02e34b0f4b0af036a0
#
_cell.length_a   1.000
_cell.length_b   1.000
_cell.length_c   1.000
_cell.angle_alpha   90.00
_cell.angle_beta   90.00
_cell.angle_gamma   90.00
#
_symmetry.space_group_name_H-M   'P 1'
#
loop_
_entity.id
_entity.type
_entity.pdbx_description
1 polymer ?
#
loop_
_entity_poly.entity_id
_entity_poly.type
_entity_poly.pdbx_seq_one_letter_code
_entity_poly.pdbx_strand_id
1 'polypeptide(L)'
;MGKIIGIDLGTTNSCVAVMEGGEAVVIANAEGGRTTPSVVAFSKTGERMVGQVAKRQAITNPDRTISSIKREMGTAYTVAIDDKKYTPQEISAIILQKLKADAEAYLGQTVTEAVITVPAYFTDAQRQATKDAGKIAGLDVKRIINEPTAAALAYSIDKEDDQKVMVYDLGGGTFDVSIIEMGDGVQEVLATAGNNKLGGDDFDKRVMDFIVSTFKAEQGIDLSNDKMAMQRVKEAAEKAKIDLSGMTTADINLPFITADSTGPKHFETTLTRAKFNELTADLVEATMAPVRQALSDSGLNKSEINKVLMVGGSSRIPAVQEAVKNFMGTEPFKGINPDECVALGAALQAGVLGGDVKGLLLLDVTPLSLGIETMGGVSTKVIERNTTIPTKKSQIFSTAADGQTSVEVHVLQGEREFAKDNKTLGVFHLDGIAPAPRGIPQIEVTFDIDANGIVHVSAKDLGTGKENDITITASTNMSKEDIDKAVKEAESYAAEDKKRREAVDVRNNADQMIYQTEKTIADFGDKLSDEEKGKIEAAKEALKEALKGEDIDAIKAKQEELQKEIYAVSEKVYKAAAEAQQAAEGGAAPAGDNGGDNVYEADFTDVDDNK
;
A
#
# COMPACT_ATOMS: atom_id res chain seq x y z
N MET A 1 23.20 -27.09 -0.31
CA MET A 1 22.72 -25.68 -0.41
C MET A 1 23.01 -25.03 0.92
N GLY A 2 23.40 -23.75 0.95
CA GLY A 2 23.52 -22.99 2.19
C GLY A 2 22.15 -22.85 2.86
N LYS A 3 22.12 -22.68 4.19
CA LYS A 3 20.88 -22.43 4.93
C LYS A 3 20.36 -21.03 4.61
N ILE A 4 19.06 -20.92 4.32
CA ILE A 4 18.34 -19.65 4.18
C ILE A 4 17.79 -19.29 5.56
N ILE A 5 18.08 -18.10 6.06
CA ILE A 5 17.56 -17.63 7.36
C ILE A 5 16.29 -16.79 7.19
N GLY A 6 15.40 -16.84 8.17
CA GLY A 6 14.25 -15.95 8.31
C GLY A 6 14.56 -14.82 9.26
N ILE A 7 14.32 -13.58 8.84
CA ILE A 7 14.58 -12.39 9.65
C ILE A 7 13.31 -11.57 9.81
N ASP A 8 12.93 -11.31 11.04
CA ASP A 8 12.04 -10.21 11.40
C ASP A 8 12.90 -8.95 11.65
N LEU A 9 12.87 -8.01 10.72
CA LEU A 9 13.52 -6.71 10.86
C LEU A 9 12.56 -5.72 11.51
N GLY A 10 12.35 -5.83 12.82
CA GLY A 10 11.39 -5.02 13.57
C GLY A 10 11.85 -3.58 13.83
N THR A 11 10.91 -2.68 14.13
CA THR A 11 11.21 -1.27 14.44
C THR A 11 12.01 -1.13 15.74
N THR A 12 11.61 -1.87 16.78
CA THR A 12 12.22 -1.80 18.12
C THR A 12 13.16 -2.97 18.38
N ASN A 13 12.74 -4.18 18.03
CA ASN A 13 13.52 -5.41 18.16
C ASN A 13 13.46 -6.20 16.87
N SER A 14 14.56 -6.84 16.53
CA SER A 14 14.66 -7.78 15.40
C SER A 14 14.90 -9.19 15.91
N CYS A 15 14.51 -10.19 15.12
CA CYS A 15 14.64 -11.60 15.45
C CYS A 15 15.12 -12.38 14.24
N VAL A 16 15.93 -13.41 14.45
CA VAL A 16 16.40 -14.31 13.39
C VAL A 16 16.08 -15.76 13.73
N ALA A 17 15.63 -16.51 12.75
CA ALA A 17 15.28 -17.92 12.88
C ALA A 17 15.75 -18.73 11.68
N VAL A 18 15.82 -20.05 11.83
CA VAL A 18 16.26 -20.97 10.77
C VAL A 18 15.45 -22.27 10.85
N MET A 19 15.35 -22.98 9.72
CA MET A 19 14.82 -24.36 9.70
C MET A 19 15.89 -25.35 10.19
N GLU A 20 15.57 -26.11 11.22
CA GLU A 20 16.45 -27.12 11.82
C GLU A 20 15.63 -28.34 12.23
N GLY A 21 16.02 -29.52 11.75
CA GLY A 21 15.30 -30.76 12.07
C GLY A 21 13.84 -30.84 11.62
N GLY A 22 13.42 -29.99 10.68
CA GLY A 22 12.02 -29.87 10.21
C GLY A 22 11.19 -28.82 10.95
N GLU A 23 11.76 -28.17 11.96
CA GLU A 23 11.10 -27.11 12.74
C GLU A 23 11.78 -25.75 12.55
N ALA A 24 11.03 -24.68 12.71
CA ALA A 24 11.59 -23.33 12.73
C ALA A 24 12.09 -23.00 14.14
N VAL A 25 13.36 -22.61 14.25
CA VAL A 25 14.04 -22.35 15.53
C VAL A 25 14.59 -20.93 15.55
N VAL A 26 14.29 -20.18 16.61
CA VAL A 26 14.86 -18.84 16.85
C VAL A 26 16.32 -18.98 17.28
N ILE A 27 17.20 -18.25 16.62
CA ILE A 27 18.62 -18.17 16.94
C ILE A 27 18.83 -17.13 18.04
N ALA A 28 19.45 -17.55 19.14
CA ALA A 28 19.87 -16.61 20.19
C ALA A 28 21.07 -15.77 19.71
N ASN A 29 21.08 -14.49 20.05
CA ASN A 29 22.21 -13.61 19.77
C ASN A 29 23.40 -13.89 20.71
N ALA A 30 24.55 -13.27 20.44
CA ALA A 30 25.77 -13.46 21.22
C ALA A 30 25.62 -13.07 22.70
N GLU A 31 24.65 -12.23 23.03
CA GLU A 31 24.31 -11.81 24.39
C GLU A 31 23.30 -12.75 25.09
N GLY A 32 22.90 -13.85 24.43
CA GLY A 32 21.94 -14.84 24.93
C GLY A 32 20.48 -14.46 24.76
N GLY A 33 20.19 -13.32 24.13
CA GLY A 33 18.81 -12.86 23.85
C GLY A 33 18.23 -13.53 22.60
N ARG A 34 16.93 -13.82 22.63
CA ARG A 34 16.19 -14.35 21.45
C ARG A 34 15.76 -13.26 20.48
N THR A 35 15.81 -12.01 20.92
CA THR A 35 15.59 -10.81 20.11
C THR A 35 16.77 -9.86 20.28
N THR A 36 17.04 -9.07 19.26
CA THR A 36 18.11 -8.07 19.23
C THR A 36 17.48 -6.68 19.08
N PRO A 37 17.71 -5.72 20.01
CA PRO A 37 17.23 -4.35 19.82
C PRO A 37 17.69 -3.75 18.49
N SER A 38 16.77 -3.17 17.74
CA SER A 38 17.04 -2.51 16.45
C SER A 38 17.67 -1.12 16.69
N VAL A 39 18.79 -1.12 17.42
CA VAL A 39 19.53 0.07 17.82
C VAL A 39 20.95 -0.02 17.30
N VAL A 40 21.41 1.04 16.66
CA VAL A 40 22.78 1.20 16.16
C VAL A 40 23.42 2.39 16.84
N ALA A 41 24.63 2.26 17.31
CA ALA A 41 25.39 3.37 17.88
C ALA A 41 26.83 3.39 17.34
N PHE A 42 27.42 4.59 17.35
CA PHE A 42 28.80 4.82 16.93
C PHE A 42 29.59 5.39 18.11
N SER A 43 30.69 4.73 18.47
CA SER A 43 31.60 5.24 19.48
C SER A 43 32.31 6.51 18.98
N LYS A 44 32.98 7.24 19.88
CA LYS A 44 33.83 8.39 19.51
C LYS A 44 35.01 7.99 18.62
N THR A 45 35.40 6.72 18.63
CA THR A 45 36.48 6.15 17.81
C THR A 45 35.97 5.57 16.49
N GLY A 46 34.65 5.70 16.18
CA GLY A 46 34.04 5.21 14.95
C GLY A 46 33.62 3.73 14.99
N GLU A 47 33.75 3.04 16.12
CA GLU A 47 33.31 1.66 16.28
C GLU A 47 31.78 1.57 16.23
N ARG A 48 31.26 0.59 15.49
CA ARG A 48 29.82 0.32 15.37
C ARG A 48 29.36 -0.64 16.46
N MET A 49 28.35 -0.26 17.19
CA MET A 49 27.67 -1.09 18.19
C MET A 49 26.24 -1.35 17.74
N VAL A 50 25.73 -2.55 17.96
CA VAL A 50 24.36 -2.95 17.56
C VAL A 50 23.69 -3.70 18.71
N GLY A 51 22.39 -3.55 18.81
CA GLY A 51 21.59 -4.33 19.77
C GLY A 51 21.69 -3.80 21.20
N GLN A 52 21.80 -4.70 22.15
CA GLN A 52 21.78 -4.38 23.57
C GLN A 52 22.95 -3.48 24.00
N VAL A 53 24.13 -3.68 23.39
CA VAL A 53 25.32 -2.85 23.67
C VAL A 53 25.06 -1.39 23.23
N ALA A 54 24.47 -1.19 22.04
CA ALA A 54 24.11 0.12 21.55
C ALA A 54 23.02 0.78 22.42
N LYS A 55 21.99 0.01 22.82
CA LYS A 55 20.90 0.50 23.68
C LYS A 55 21.42 0.96 25.06
N ARG A 56 22.31 0.20 25.69
CA ARG A 56 22.84 0.51 27.04
C ARG A 56 23.61 1.82 27.11
N GLN A 57 24.30 2.23 26.07
CA GLN A 57 25.09 3.46 26.05
C GLN A 57 24.33 4.68 25.48
N ALA A 58 23.06 4.51 25.09
CA ALA A 58 22.25 5.57 24.46
C ALA A 58 22.12 6.84 25.32
N ILE A 59 22.01 6.71 26.65
CA ILE A 59 21.94 7.84 27.59
C ILE A 59 23.17 8.74 27.50
N THR A 60 24.36 8.12 27.43
CA THR A 60 25.64 8.85 27.43
C THR A 60 26.12 9.25 26.05
N ASN A 61 25.45 8.74 25.01
CA ASN A 61 25.81 8.98 23.60
C ASN A 61 24.56 9.14 22.71
N PRO A 62 23.60 10.02 23.08
CA PRO A 62 22.32 10.14 22.38
C PRO A 62 22.45 10.62 20.93
N ASP A 63 23.41 11.52 20.65
CA ASP A 63 23.63 12.07 19.30
C ASP A 63 24.16 11.04 18.29
N ARG A 64 24.73 9.94 18.74
CA ARG A 64 25.36 8.92 17.92
C ARG A 64 24.68 7.58 18.05
N THR A 65 23.47 7.56 18.63
CA THR A 65 22.64 6.35 18.82
C THR A 65 21.35 6.50 18.03
N ILE A 66 21.09 5.56 17.13
CA ILE A 66 19.97 5.54 16.21
C ILE A 66 19.03 4.40 16.62
N SER A 67 17.75 4.74 16.84
CA SER A 67 16.67 3.80 17.09
C SER A 67 15.50 4.06 16.14
N SER A 68 14.61 3.08 15.97
CA SER A 68 13.36 3.19 15.18
C SER A 68 13.57 3.61 13.72
N ILE A 69 14.73 3.32 13.14
CA ILE A 69 15.10 3.72 11.77
C ILE A 69 14.16 3.13 10.71
N LYS A 70 13.51 2.00 10.99
CA LYS A 70 12.55 1.35 10.09
C LYS A 70 11.39 2.28 9.70
N ARG A 71 11.02 3.23 10.58
CA ARG A 71 9.96 4.24 10.30
C ARG A 71 10.34 5.22 9.18
N GLU A 72 11.64 5.32 8.88
CA GLU A 72 12.19 6.20 7.84
C GLU A 72 12.57 5.45 6.55
N MET A 73 12.36 4.12 6.50
CA MET A 73 12.64 3.32 5.30
C MET A 73 11.89 3.87 4.09
N GLY A 74 12.60 3.91 2.97
CA GLY A 74 12.05 4.41 1.71
C GLY A 74 11.87 5.94 1.65
N THR A 75 12.35 6.71 2.63
CA THR A 75 12.33 8.18 2.64
C THR A 75 13.71 8.77 2.31
N ALA A 76 13.77 10.08 2.07
CA ALA A 76 15.02 10.82 1.91
C ALA A 76 15.70 11.19 3.24
N TYR A 77 15.23 10.63 4.36
CA TYR A 77 15.82 10.86 5.67
C TYR A 77 17.28 10.40 5.73
N THR A 78 18.12 11.15 6.42
CA THR A 78 19.52 10.78 6.66
C THR A 78 19.94 11.12 8.08
N VAL A 79 20.79 10.26 8.65
CA VAL A 79 21.41 10.48 9.96
C VAL A 79 22.86 10.92 9.74
N ALA A 80 23.25 12.08 10.28
CA ALA A 80 24.63 12.55 10.22
C ALA A 80 25.40 12.03 11.45
N ILE A 81 26.48 11.29 11.22
CA ILE A 81 27.43 10.86 12.23
C ILE A 81 28.81 11.28 11.76
N ASP A 82 29.42 12.20 12.49
CA ASP A 82 30.67 12.86 12.08
C ASP A 82 30.51 13.46 10.66
N ASP A 83 31.41 13.18 9.76
CA ASP A 83 31.42 13.67 8.39
C ASP A 83 30.57 12.81 7.42
N LYS A 84 29.93 11.72 7.91
CA LYS A 84 29.15 10.81 7.09
C LYS A 84 27.64 10.93 7.35
N LYS A 85 26.88 10.90 6.26
CA LYS A 85 25.41 10.75 6.29
C LYS A 85 25.06 9.31 5.97
N TYR A 86 24.23 8.71 6.82
CA TYR A 86 23.71 7.36 6.66
C TYR A 86 22.24 7.39 6.26
N THR A 87 21.88 6.62 5.27
CA THR A 87 20.47 6.38 4.89
C THR A 87 19.82 5.36 5.83
N PRO A 88 18.48 5.29 5.89
CA PRO A 88 17.78 4.25 6.65
C PRO A 88 18.19 2.84 6.22
N GLN A 89 18.44 2.62 4.93
CA GLN A 89 18.91 1.34 4.39
C GLN A 89 20.30 0.95 4.96
N GLU A 90 21.25 1.89 5.02
CA GLU A 90 22.57 1.64 5.58
C GLU A 90 22.52 1.31 7.07
N ILE A 91 21.70 2.02 7.86
CA ILE A 91 21.52 1.74 9.29
C ILE A 91 20.82 0.38 9.49
N SER A 92 19.79 0.08 8.70
CA SER A 92 19.11 -1.23 8.74
C SER A 92 20.05 -2.37 8.32
N ALA A 93 20.93 -2.13 7.34
CA ALA A 93 21.95 -3.09 6.94
C ALA A 93 22.94 -3.44 8.07
N ILE A 94 23.29 -2.48 8.92
CA ILE A 94 24.13 -2.71 10.10
C ILE A 94 23.44 -3.66 11.09
N ILE A 95 22.12 -3.51 11.27
CA ILE A 95 21.32 -4.44 12.10
C ILE A 95 21.31 -5.84 11.47
N LEU A 96 21.05 -5.92 10.16
CA LEU A 96 21.03 -7.18 9.41
C LEU A 96 22.39 -7.90 9.44
N GLN A 97 23.51 -7.15 9.39
CA GLN A 97 24.86 -7.70 9.52
C GLN A 97 25.06 -8.37 10.89
N LYS A 98 24.56 -7.77 11.97
CA LYS A 98 24.61 -8.39 13.32
C LYS A 98 23.81 -9.68 13.36
N LEU A 99 22.56 -9.68 12.86
CA LEU A 99 21.71 -10.88 12.84
C LEU A 99 22.33 -12.00 11.97
N LYS A 100 22.94 -11.64 10.84
CA LYS A 100 23.68 -12.56 9.99
C LYS A 100 24.87 -13.17 10.75
N ALA A 101 25.66 -12.35 11.42
CA ALA A 101 26.81 -12.82 12.20
C ALA A 101 26.41 -13.76 13.34
N ASP A 102 25.30 -13.45 14.04
CA ASP A 102 24.74 -14.33 15.07
C ASP A 102 24.29 -15.67 14.48
N ALA A 103 23.65 -15.65 13.30
CA ALA A 103 23.23 -16.86 12.60
C ALA A 103 24.43 -17.69 12.12
N GLU A 104 25.48 -17.06 11.59
CA GLU A 104 26.71 -17.72 11.17
C GLU A 104 27.46 -18.36 12.35
N ALA A 105 27.51 -17.68 13.50
CA ALA A 105 28.07 -18.20 14.72
C ALA A 105 27.29 -19.42 15.24
N TYR A 106 25.96 -19.37 15.20
CA TYR A 106 25.11 -20.48 15.61
C TYR A 106 25.23 -21.69 14.67
N LEU A 107 25.17 -21.45 13.36
CA LEU A 107 25.19 -22.51 12.34
C LEU A 107 26.58 -23.08 12.04
N GLY A 108 27.65 -22.40 12.43
CA GLY A 108 29.05 -22.78 12.10
C GLY A 108 29.35 -22.69 10.59
N GLN A 109 28.59 -21.96 9.82
CA GLN A 109 28.76 -21.79 8.37
C GLN A 109 28.36 -20.39 7.90
N THR A 110 28.85 -19.99 6.73
CA THR A 110 28.49 -18.72 6.10
C THR A 110 27.01 -18.70 5.66
N VAL A 111 26.32 -17.60 5.93
CA VAL A 111 24.94 -17.35 5.53
C VAL A 111 24.93 -16.27 4.46
N THR A 112 24.39 -16.60 3.29
CA THR A 112 24.32 -15.69 2.13
C THR A 112 22.91 -15.36 1.68
N GLU A 113 21.89 -16.07 2.18
CA GLU A 113 20.52 -15.97 1.71
C GLU A 113 19.55 -15.75 2.88
N ALA A 114 18.53 -14.92 2.66
CA ALA A 114 17.55 -14.63 3.69
C ALA A 114 16.13 -14.39 3.11
N VAL A 115 15.12 -14.66 3.94
CA VAL A 115 13.77 -14.12 3.85
C VAL A 115 13.65 -13.02 4.89
N ILE A 116 13.21 -11.82 4.51
CA ILE A 116 13.11 -10.67 5.41
C ILE A 116 11.66 -10.21 5.46
N THR A 117 11.14 -9.88 6.65
CA THR A 117 9.77 -9.43 6.81
C THR A 117 9.64 -7.93 6.70
N VAL A 118 8.46 -7.49 6.28
CA VAL A 118 8.05 -6.08 6.24
C VAL A 118 6.61 -5.95 6.71
N PRO A 119 6.18 -4.79 7.23
CA PRO A 119 4.77 -4.51 7.45
C PRO A 119 3.95 -4.71 6.18
N ALA A 120 2.74 -5.24 6.31
CA ALA A 120 1.87 -5.52 5.16
C ALA A 120 1.56 -4.25 4.36
N TYR A 121 1.49 -3.13 5.05
CA TYR A 121 1.18 -1.82 4.48
C TYR A 121 2.39 -1.03 3.98
N PHE A 122 3.58 -1.63 3.94
CA PHE A 122 4.76 -1.01 3.33
C PHE A 122 4.52 -0.75 1.84
N THR A 123 4.90 0.45 1.40
CA THR A 123 4.92 0.83 0.00
C THR A 123 6.04 0.08 -0.75
N ASP A 124 5.97 0.04 -2.08
CA ASP A 124 7.03 -0.52 -2.92
C ASP A 124 8.41 0.03 -2.57
N ALA A 125 8.50 1.35 -2.39
CA ALA A 125 9.74 2.00 -2.04
C ALA A 125 10.32 1.53 -0.70
N GLN A 126 9.47 1.27 0.30
CA GLN A 126 9.88 0.73 1.58
C GLN A 126 10.29 -0.74 1.47
N ARG A 127 9.60 -1.53 0.64
CA ARG A 127 9.96 -2.92 0.33
C ARG A 127 11.29 -3.00 -0.40
N GLN A 128 11.49 -2.19 -1.43
CA GLN A 128 12.75 -2.12 -2.15
C GLN A 128 13.90 -1.65 -1.25
N ALA A 129 13.68 -0.64 -0.41
CA ALA A 129 14.65 -0.16 0.57
C ALA A 129 15.07 -1.27 1.57
N THR A 130 14.12 -2.13 1.98
CA THR A 130 14.41 -3.28 2.84
C THR A 130 15.25 -4.33 2.09
N LYS A 131 14.92 -4.59 0.82
CA LYS A 131 15.71 -5.50 -0.03
C LYS A 131 17.13 -4.99 -0.26
N ASP A 132 17.28 -3.67 -0.46
CA ASP A 132 18.56 -2.99 -0.61
C ASP A 132 19.39 -3.07 0.69
N ALA A 133 18.75 -2.90 1.87
CA ALA A 133 19.41 -3.09 3.16
C ALA A 133 19.96 -4.52 3.31
N GLY A 134 19.19 -5.53 2.89
CA GLY A 134 19.66 -6.92 2.84
C GLY A 134 20.89 -7.10 1.96
N LYS A 135 20.86 -6.52 0.76
CA LYS A 135 22.01 -6.51 -0.16
C LYS A 135 23.25 -5.86 0.45
N ILE A 136 23.11 -4.68 1.07
CA ILE A 136 24.19 -3.95 1.74
C ILE A 136 24.76 -4.81 2.90
N ALA A 137 23.92 -5.59 3.57
CA ALA A 137 24.34 -6.53 4.61
C ALA A 137 25.05 -7.80 4.07
N GLY A 138 25.13 -7.97 2.75
CA GLY A 138 25.72 -9.15 2.11
C GLY A 138 24.78 -10.36 2.14
N LEU A 139 23.47 -10.13 2.05
CA LEU A 139 22.42 -11.13 1.95
C LEU A 139 21.72 -11.04 0.59
N ASP A 140 21.58 -12.18 -0.09
CA ASP A 140 20.64 -12.33 -1.20
C ASP A 140 19.23 -12.53 -0.64
N VAL A 141 18.39 -11.49 -0.77
CA VAL A 141 17.03 -11.50 -0.25
C VAL A 141 16.12 -12.27 -1.21
N LYS A 142 15.90 -13.54 -0.90
CA LYS A 142 15.09 -14.46 -1.72
C LYS A 142 13.63 -14.09 -1.75
N ARG A 143 13.12 -13.57 -0.63
CA ARG A 143 11.72 -13.14 -0.50
C ARG A 143 11.58 -12.02 0.52
N ILE A 144 10.74 -11.05 0.19
CA ILE A 144 10.12 -10.15 1.17
C ILE A 144 8.75 -10.74 1.50
N ILE A 145 8.45 -10.92 2.79
CA ILE A 145 7.17 -11.46 3.26
C ILE A 145 6.53 -10.47 4.24
N ASN A 146 5.19 -10.35 4.22
CA ASN A 146 4.48 -9.49 5.16
C ASN A 146 4.49 -10.08 6.58
N GLU A 147 4.69 -9.23 7.59
CA GLU A 147 4.76 -9.61 9.01
C GLU A 147 3.52 -10.38 9.48
N PRO A 148 2.27 -9.91 9.23
CA PRO A 148 1.09 -10.67 9.65
C PRO A 148 0.95 -12.01 8.91
N THR A 149 1.41 -12.09 7.67
CA THR A 149 1.41 -13.32 6.89
C THR A 149 2.41 -14.33 7.45
N ALA A 150 3.61 -13.86 7.82
CA ALA A 150 4.61 -14.70 8.47
C ALA A 150 4.11 -15.20 9.85
N ALA A 151 3.47 -14.33 10.64
CA ALA A 151 2.89 -14.74 11.92
C ALA A 151 1.79 -15.80 11.79
N ALA A 152 0.91 -15.66 10.77
CA ALA A 152 -0.11 -16.66 10.46
C ALA A 152 0.53 -18.00 10.04
N LEU A 153 1.64 -17.95 9.30
CA LEU A 153 2.39 -19.12 8.88
C LEU A 153 2.94 -19.90 10.09
N ALA A 154 3.54 -19.19 11.03
CA ALA A 154 4.02 -19.79 12.27
C ALA A 154 2.90 -20.40 13.13
N TYR A 155 1.69 -19.81 13.06
CA TYR A 155 0.51 -20.32 13.76
C TYR A 155 -0.06 -21.58 13.11
N SER A 156 -0.05 -21.68 11.77
CA SER A 156 -0.77 -22.71 11.03
C SER A 156 -0.06 -24.05 10.92
N ILE A 157 1.25 -24.09 11.20
CA ILE A 157 2.09 -25.27 10.88
C ILE A 157 1.60 -26.58 11.53
N ASP A 158 0.92 -26.48 12.67
CA ASP A 158 0.38 -27.62 13.41
C ASP A 158 -1.15 -27.73 13.29
N LYS A 159 -1.77 -27.03 12.33
CA LYS A 159 -3.22 -26.98 12.16
C LYS A 159 -3.62 -27.65 10.85
N GLU A 160 -4.54 -28.61 10.95
CA GLU A 160 -5.10 -29.33 9.79
C GLU A 160 -6.45 -28.75 9.34
N ASP A 161 -7.14 -28.00 10.22
CA ASP A 161 -8.47 -27.47 9.94
C ASP A 161 -8.42 -26.15 9.16
N ASP A 162 -9.36 -25.98 8.24
CA ASP A 162 -9.61 -24.71 7.57
C ASP A 162 -10.00 -23.62 8.57
N GLN A 163 -9.29 -22.52 8.57
CA GLN A 163 -9.52 -21.42 9.51
C GLN A 163 -9.42 -20.05 8.81
N LYS A 164 -10.30 -19.15 9.24
CA LYS A 164 -10.19 -17.71 8.92
C LYS A 164 -9.69 -16.98 10.16
N VAL A 165 -8.53 -16.37 10.06
CA VAL A 165 -7.91 -15.69 11.18
C VAL A 165 -7.73 -14.21 10.88
N MET A 166 -7.88 -13.41 11.91
CA MET A 166 -7.45 -12.01 11.90
C MET A 166 -6.10 -11.92 12.62
N VAL A 167 -5.08 -11.44 11.94
CA VAL A 167 -3.79 -11.11 12.56
C VAL A 167 -3.81 -9.62 12.89
N TYR A 168 -3.68 -9.30 14.18
CA TYR A 168 -3.60 -7.95 14.70
C TYR A 168 -2.17 -7.72 15.19
N ASP A 169 -1.37 -7.06 14.37
CA ASP A 169 0.05 -6.82 14.64
C ASP A 169 0.29 -5.36 15.03
N LEU A 170 0.50 -5.12 16.34
CA LEU A 170 0.88 -3.82 16.89
C LEU A 170 2.33 -3.88 17.38
N GLY A 171 3.24 -3.50 16.49
CA GLY A 171 4.67 -3.43 16.76
C GLY A 171 5.09 -2.17 17.51
N GLY A 172 6.40 -1.87 17.46
CA GLY A 172 6.94 -0.65 18.05
C GLY A 172 6.65 0.62 17.23
N GLY A 173 6.59 0.50 15.91
CA GLY A 173 6.45 1.66 15.02
C GLY A 173 5.31 1.59 14.01
N THR A 174 4.75 0.40 13.80
CA THR A 174 3.71 0.12 12.80
C THR A 174 2.57 -0.68 13.40
N PHE A 175 1.40 -0.54 12.79
CA PHE A 175 0.22 -1.35 13.06
C PHE A 175 -0.30 -1.94 11.75
N ASP A 176 -0.48 -3.25 11.70
CA ASP A 176 -1.10 -3.96 10.60
C ASP A 176 -2.22 -4.90 11.09
N VAL A 177 -3.25 -5.03 10.27
CA VAL A 177 -4.29 -6.03 10.44
C VAL A 177 -4.52 -6.72 9.11
N SER A 178 -4.47 -8.08 9.13
CA SER A 178 -4.75 -8.89 7.96
C SER A 178 -5.77 -9.96 8.28
N ILE A 179 -6.67 -10.23 7.34
CA ILE A 179 -7.60 -11.35 7.40
C ILE A 179 -7.10 -12.40 6.42
N ILE A 180 -6.86 -13.60 6.94
CA ILE A 180 -6.17 -14.67 6.24
C ILE A 180 -7.02 -15.93 6.34
N GLU A 181 -7.28 -16.57 5.20
CA GLU A 181 -7.86 -17.91 5.10
C GLU A 181 -6.73 -18.93 4.98
N MET A 182 -6.82 -19.97 5.79
CA MET A 182 -5.82 -21.04 5.86
C MET A 182 -6.53 -22.38 5.71
N GLY A 183 -6.04 -23.23 4.81
CA GLY A 183 -6.59 -24.57 4.59
C GLY A 183 -5.79 -25.31 3.52
N ASP A 184 -5.74 -26.64 3.58
CA ASP A 184 -5.11 -27.52 2.59
C ASP A 184 -3.66 -27.13 2.19
N GLY A 185 -2.89 -26.56 3.13
CA GLY A 185 -1.54 -26.06 2.87
C GLY A 185 -1.48 -24.73 2.11
N VAL A 186 -2.60 -24.05 1.91
CA VAL A 186 -2.69 -22.72 1.30
C VAL A 186 -2.99 -21.70 2.38
N GLN A 187 -2.26 -20.58 2.35
CA GLN A 187 -2.59 -19.38 3.10
C GLN A 187 -2.87 -18.25 2.12
N GLU A 188 -4.09 -17.75 2.14
CA GLU A 188 -4.54 -16.65 1.30
C GLU A 188 -4.92 -15.44 2.14
N VAL A 189 -4.27 -14.30 1.88
CA VAL A 189 -4.66 -13.03 2.47
C VAL A 189 -5.89 -12.53 1.74
N LEU A 190 -7.02 -12.37 2.44
CA LEU A 190 -8.27 -11.86 1.89
C LEU A 190 -8.29 -10.33 1.89
N ALA A 191 -7.78 -9.71 2.96
CA ALA A 191 -7.70 -8.27 3.08
C ALA A 191 -6.60 -7.86 4.05
N THR A 192 -6.01 -6.69 3.82
CA THR A 192 -5.05 -6.06 4.73
C THR A 192 -5.31 -4.57 4.84
N ALA A 193 -5.14 -4.04 6.05
CA ALA A 193 -5.16 -2.62 6.35
C ALA A 193 -4.14 -2.32 7.46
N GLY A 194 -3.81 -1.11 7.62
CA GLY A 194 -2.81 -0.88 8.63
C GLY A 194 -2.44 0.59 8.91
N ASN A 195 -1.39 0.92 9.76
CA ASN A 195 -0.80 2.24 10.09
C ASN A 195 0.73 2.16 10.27
N ASN A 196 1.57 2.63 9.25
CA ASN A 196 3.04 2.61 9.30
C ASN A 196 3.64 3.63 10.31
N LYS A 197 2.83 4.46 10.95
CA LYS A 197 3.25 5.46 11.96
C LYS A 197 2.45 5.36 13.24
N LEU A 198 1.95 4.17 13.56
CA LEU A 198 1.26 3.88 14.83
C LEU A 198 1.87 2.65 15.46
N GLY A 199 2.44 2.77 16.63
CA GLY A 199 3.05 1.67 17.35
C GLY A 199 3.46 2.07 18.78
N GLY A 200 4.18 1.18 19.46
CA GLY A 200 4.62 1.37 20.83
C GLY A 200 5.36 2.66 21.10
N ASP A 201 6.15 3.16 20.12
CA ASP A 201 6.86 4.44 20.23
C ASP A 201 5.90 5.63 20.42
N ASP A 202 4.70 5.56 19.84
CA ASP A 202 3.69 6.62 19.99
C ASP A 202 3.05 6.58 21.38
N PHE A 203 2.86 5.38 21.95
CA PHE A 203 2.44 5.21 23.34
C PHE A 203 3.51 5.72 24.30
N ASP A 204 4.79 5.39 24.07
CA ASP A 204 5.91 5.90 24.84
C ASP A 204 5.95 7.43 24.81
N LYS A 205 5.73 8.02 23.64
CA LYS A 205 5.69 9.48 23.49
C LYS A 205 4.63 10.13 24.37
N ARG A 206 3.43 9.54 24.51
CA ARG A 206 2.39 10.06 25.42
C ARG A 206 2.87 10.07 26.87
N VAL A 207 3.58 9.02 27.30
CA VAL A 207 4.15 8.96 28.65
C VAL A 207 5.31 9.94 28.80
N MET A 208 6.17 10.09 27.79
CA MET A 208 7.23 11.11 27.79
C MET A 208 6.67 12.51 27.94
N ASP A 209 5.64 12.85 27.15
CA ASP A 209 5.00 14.17 27.20
C ASP A 209 4.35 14.42 28.58
N PHE A 210 3.77 13.36 29.20
CA PHE A 210 3.28 13.43 30.58
C PHE A 210 4.41 13.71 31.57
N ILE A 211 5.54 12.99 31.52
CA ILE A 211 6.70 13.20 32.40
C ILE A 211 7.25 14.63 32.26
N VAL A 212 7.51 15.07 31.03
CA VAL A 212 8.07 16.40 30.75
C VAL A 212 7.15 17.52 31.22
N SER A 213 5.84 17.41 30.96
CA SER A 213 4.87 18.42 31.38
C SER A 213 4.69 18.47 32.90
N THR A 214 4.67 17.32 33.56
CA THR A 214 4.58 17.23 35.03
C THR A 214 5.83 17.83 35.68
N PHE A 215 7.02 17.43 35.22
CA PHE A 215 8.29 17.97 35.73
C PHE A 215 8.38 19.49 35.56
N LYS A 216 7.97 19.98 34.38
CA LYS A 216 7.94 21.44 34.11
C LYS A 216 6.97 22.17 35.01
N ALA A 217 5.81 21.58 35.32
CA ALA A 217 4.84 22.17 36.24
C ALA A 217 5.36 22.21 37.67
N GLU A 218 6.09 21.18 38.14
CA GLU A 218 6.60 21.06 39.51
C GLU A 218 7.90 21.85 39.73
N GLN A 219 8.82 21.83 38.74
CA GLN A 219 10.18 22.36 38.89
C GLN A 219 10.45 23.63 38.08
N GLY A 220 9.53 24.02 37.19
CA GLY A 220 9.69 25.16 36.29
C GLY A 220 10.74 24.96 35.16
N ILE A 221 11.30 23.75 35.03
CA ILE A 221 12.39 23.43 34.08
C ILE A 221 11.83 22.58 32.93
N ASP A 222 12.18 22.95 31.70
CA ASP A 222 11.82 22.21 30.50
C ASP A 222 12.97 21.25 30.10
N LEU A 223 12.71 19.94 30.16
CA LEU A 223 13.69 18.90 29.81
C LEU A 223 13.87 18.71 28.29
N SER A 224 13.00 19.28 27.45
CA SER A 224 12.95 18.99 26.02
C SER A 224 14.26 19.31 25.27
N ASN A 225 15.07 20.23 25.79
CA ASN A 225 16.34 20.64 25.19
C ASN A 225 17.56 19.85 25.72
N ASP A 226 17.37 19.02 26.74
CA ASP A 226 18.43 18.16 27.29
C ASP A 226 18.31 16.75 26.72
N LYS A 227 19.14 16.42 25.74
CA LYS A 227 19.11 15.13 25.05
C LYS A 227 19.36 13.95 25.97
N MET A 228 20.23 14.10 26.98
CA MET A 228 20.49 13.02 27.95
C MET A 228 19.30 12.82 28.87
N ALA A 229 18.69 13.91 29.35
CA ALA A 229 17.46 13.84 30.12
C ALA A 229 16.33 13.21 29.31
N MET A 230 16.13 13.65 28.06
CA MET A 230 15.10 13.08 27.16
C MET A 230 15.31 11.61 26.85
N GLN A 231 16.55 11.14 26.72
CA GLN A 231 16.82 9.70 26.54
C GLN A 231 16.44 8.89 27.78
N ARG A 232 16.72 9.42 28.98
CA ARG A 232 16.33 8.81 30.24
C ARG A 232 14.79 8.80 30.43
N VAL A 233 14.13 9.90 30.03
CA VAL A 233 12.66 9.98 29.99
C VAL A 233 12.08 8.93 29.05
N LYS A 234 12.66 8.76 27.84
CA LYS A 234 12.24 7.73 26.88
C LYS A 234 12.34 6.32 27.46
N GLU A 235 13.46 5.98 28.07
CA GLU A 235 13.66 4.65 28.67
C GLU A 235 12.70 4.40 29.85
N ALA A 236 12.44 5.42 30.68
CA ALA A 236 11.47 5.33 31.77
C ALA A 236 10.03 5.18 31.26
N ALA A 237 9.69 5.87 30.18
CA ALA A 237 8.38 5.78 29.53
C ALA A 237 8.14 4.38 28.92
N GLU A 238 9.10 3.85 28.16
CA GLU A 238 9.06 2.48 27.61
C GLU A 238 8.89 1.44 28.73
N LYS A 239 9.70 1.57 29.81
CA LYS A 239 9.61 0.69 30.95
C LYS A 239 8.23 0.77 31.62
N ALA A 240 7.73 1.97 31.89
CA ALA A 240 6.41 2.16 32.52
C ALA A 240 5.29 1.55 31.66
N LYS A 241 5.32 1.71 30.31
CA LYS A 241 4.38 1.05 29.39
C LYS A 241 4.43 -0.48 29.53
N ILE A 242 5.62 -1.06 29.59
CA ILE A 242 5.80 -2.51 29.74
C ILE A 242 5.27 -2.98 31.09
N ASP A 243 5.66 -2.30 32.18
CA ASP A 243 5.22 -2.62 33.54
C ASP A 243 3.69 -2.55 33.66
N LEU A 244 3.05 -1.52 33.09
CA LEU A 244 1.59 -1.34 33.07
C LEU A 244 0.84 -2.38 32.23
N SER A 245 1.51 -3.16 31.41
CA SER A 245 0.89 -4.31 30.73
C SER A 245 0.61 -5.46 31.70
N GLY A 246 1.43 -5.62 32.74
CA GLY A 246 1.26 -6.64 33.79
C GLY A 246 0.68 -6.10 35.11
N MET A 247 0.99 -4.84 35.47
CA MET A 247 0.65 -4.22 36.75
C MET A 247 -0.36 -3.08 36.58
N THR A 248 -1.01 -2.67 37.68
CA THR A 248 -1.96 -1.54 37.70
C THR A 248 -1.28 -0.19 37.91
N THR A 249 -0.03 -0.19 38.36
CA THR A 249 0.79 1.00 38.62
C THR A 249 2.22 0.74 38.18
N ALA A 250 2.91 1.79 37.73
CA ALA A 250 4.35 1.78 37.42
C ALA A 250 5.01 3.00 38.08
N ASP A 251 6.10 2.76 38.82
CA ASP A 251 6.87 3.82 39.43
C ASP A 251 7.92 4.33 38.45
N ILE A 252 7.91 5.64 38.25
CA ILE A 252 8.85 6.37 37.41
C ILE A 252 9.78 7.14 38.33
N ASN A 253 11.05 6.74 38.41
CA ASN A 253 12.07 7.40 39.22
C ASN A 253 13.28 7.78 38.36
N LEU A 254 13.51 9.10 38.26
CA LEU A 254 14.58 9.72 37.47
C LEU A 254 15.46 10.60 38.39
N PRO A 255 16.33 9.97 39.20
CA PRO A 255 17.23 10.73 40.07
C PRO A 255 18.25 11.51 39.25
N PHE A 256 18.56 12.73 39.70
CA PHE A 256 19.56 13.61 39.01
C PHE A 256 19.24 13.81 37.52
N ILE A 257 17.95 14.06 37.19
CA ILE A 257 17.53 14.19 35.79
C ILE A 257 18.11 15.46 35.15
N THR A 258 18.23 16.53 35.91
CA THR A 258 18.86 17.79 35.52
C THR A 258 19.36 18.54 36.78
N ALA A 259 19.93 19.73 36.61
CA ALA A 259 20.35 20.60 37.70
C ALA A 259 20.13 22.07 37.34
N ASP A 260 19.87 22.90 38.37
CA ASP A 260 19.86 24.36 38.25
C ASP A 260 20.75 25.02 39.33
N SER A 261 20.65 26.33 39.49
CA SER A 261 21.41 27.09 40.50
C SER A 261 21.14 26.68 41.96
N THR A 262 20.04 25.96 42.23
CA THR A 262 19.68 25.43 43.55
C THR A 262 20.17 24.01 43.79
N GLY A 263 20.73 23.35 42.78
CA GLY A 263 21.29 22.01 42.87
C GLY A 263 20.63 21.00 41.92
N PRO A 264 20.93 19.69 42.13
CA PRO A 264 20.37 18.63 41.31
C PRO A 264 18.84 18.49 41.52
N LYS A 265 18.14 18.16 40.42
CA LYS A 265 16.70 17.91 40.39
C LYS A 265 16.42 16.43 40.12
N HIS A 266 15.38 15.96 40.77
CA HIS A 266 14.90 14.59 40.66
C HIS A 266 13.44 14.61 40.24
N PHE A 267 13.00 13.54 39.58
CA PHE A 267 11.59 13.34 39.27
C PHE A 267 11.18 11.95 39.76
N GLU A 268 10.12 11.92 40.52
CA GLU A 268 9.50 10.68 41.04
C GLU A 268 7.98 10.80 40.95
N THR A 269 7.36 9.83 40.30
CA THR A 269 5.90 9.77 40.22
C THR A 269 5.44 8.33 39.99
N THR A 270 4.18 8.04 40.34
CA THR A 270 3.53 6.77 40.04
C THR A 270 2.53 6.97 38.91
N LEU A 271 2.71 6.29 37.80
CA LEU A 271 1.75 6.26 36.70
C LEU A 271 0.80 5.07 36.87
N THR A 272 -0.52 5.35 36.95
CA THR A 272 -1.54 4.30 37.02
C THR A 272 -1.92 3.84 35.60
N ARG A 273 -2.34 2.57 35.46
CA ARG A 273 -2.91 2.05 34.20
C ARG A 273 -4.10 2.88 33.74
N ALA A 274 -4.95 3.34 34.63
CA ALA A 274 -6.08 4.20 34.28
C ALA A 274 -5.62 5.52 33.62
N LYS A 275 -4.57 6.16 34.19
CA LYS A 275 -3.99 7.38 33.60
C LYS A 275 -3.29 7.09 32.26
N PHE A 276 -2.57 5.98 32.16
CA PHE A 276 -1.98 5.54 30.91
C PHE A 276 -3.05 5.33 29.82
N ASN A 277 -4.15 4.64 30.15
CA ASN A 277 -5.27 4.44 29.23
C ASN A 277 -5.91 5.76 28.80
N GLU A 278 -6.06 6.73 29.72
CA GLU A 278 -6.53 8.09 29.37
C GLU A 278 -5.60 8.79 28.36
N LEU A 279 -4.28 8.74 28.61
CA LEU A 279 -3.27 9.38 27.76
C LEU A 279 -3.18 8.76 26.35
N THR A 280 -3.58 7.51 26.19
CA THR A 280 -3.40 6.70 24.96
C THR A 280 -4.69 6.25 24.31
N ALA A 281 -5.86 6.72 24.80
CA ALA A 281 -7.17 6.29 24.31
C ALA A 281 -7.35 6.52 22.80
N ASP A 282 -6.88 7.64 22.30
CA ASP A 282 -6.92 7.99 20.87
C ASP A 282 -6.05 7.07 20.01
N LEU A 283 -4.91 6.60 20.54
CA LEU A 283 -4.03 5.66 19.84
C LEU A 283 -4.69 4.27 19.75
N VAL A 284 -5.35 3.83 20.82
CA VAL A 284 -6.11 2.57 20.82
C VAL A 284 -7.24 2.64 19.79
N GLU A 285 -8.04 3.73 19.79
CA GLU A 285 -9.12 3.89 18.80
C GLU A 285 -8.57 3.99 17.37
N ALA A 286 -7.40 4.60 17.16
CA ALA A 286 -6.76 4.68 15.87
C ALA A 286 -6.42 3.29 15.27
N THR A 287 -6.24 2.25 16.10
CA THR A 287 -6.06 0.88 15.61
C THR A 287 -7.37 0.27 15.11
N MET A 288 -8.51 0.69 15.65
CA MET A 288 -9.81 0.06 15.36
C MET A 288 -10.37 0.45 13.99
N ALA A 289 -9.94 1.58 13.42
CA ALA A 289 -10.36 1.96 12.07
C ALA A 289 -9.83 0.99 11.00
N PRO A 290 -8.51 0.65 10.93
CA PRO A 290 -8.01 -0.40 10.06
C PRO A 290 -8.63 -1.79 10.31
N VAL A 291 -8.95 -2.13 11.57
CA VAL A 291 -9.63 -3.41 11.88
C VAL A 291 -11.00 -3.47 11.21
N ARG A 292 -11.79 -2.41 11.32
CA ARG A 292 -13.10 -2.30 10.64
C ARG A 292 -12.94 -2.37 9.12
N GLN A 293 -11.93 -1.70 8.59
CA GLN A 293 -11.65 -1.66 7.16
C GLN A 293 -11.29 -3.05 6.61
N ALA A 294 -10.34 -3.75 7.24
CA ALA A 294 -9.93 -5.09 6.80
C ALA A 294 -11.10 -6.08 6.83
N LEU A 295 -11.94 -6.01 7.88
CA LEU A 295 -13.12 -6.86 7.97
C LEU A 295 -14.14 -6.55 6.86
N SER A 296 -14.38 -5.27 6.57
CA SER A 296 -15.26 -4.87 5.47
C SER A 296 -14.72 -5.32 4.11
N ASP A 297 -13.43 -5.13 3.87
CA ASP A 297 -12.80 -5.47 2.59
C ASP A 297 -12.73 -6.98 2.34
N SER A 298 -12.64 -7.79 3.40
CA SER A 298 -12.67 -9.26 3.29
C SER A 298 -14.05 -9.83 2.93
N GLY A 299 -15.10 -9.02 3.05
CA GLY A 299 -16.48 -9.46 2.87
C GLY A 299 -17.01 -10.39 3.98
N LEU A 300 -16.22 -10.62 5.04
CA LEU A 300 -16.58 -11.54 6.13
C LEU A 300 -17.27 -10.81 7.29
N ASN A 301 -18.14 -11.56 7.98
CA ASN A 301 -18.69 -11.12 9.25
C ASN A 301 -17.75 -11.52 10.41
N LYS A 302 -17.85 -10.84 11.54
CA LYS A 302 -17.05 -11.12 12.75
C LYS A 302 -17.16 -12.58 13.21
N SER A 303 -18.34 -13.19 13.05
CA SER A 303 -18.63 -14.59 13.43
C SER A 303 -17.93 -15.63 12.54
N GLU A 304 -17.44 -15.23 11.38
CA GLU A 304 -16.70 -16.11 10.46
C GLU A 304 -15.20 -16.12 10.76
N ILE A 305 -14.73 -15.19 11.60
CA ILE A 305 -13.33 -15.15 12.06
C ILE A 305 -13.18 -16.14 13.24
N ASN A 306 -12.45 -17.21 12.99
CA ASN A 306 -12.24 -18.27 13.98
C ASN A 306 -11.33 -17.81 15.13
N LYS A 307 -10.30 -17.01 14.84
CA LYS A 307 -9.32 -16.53 15.82
C LYS A 307 -8.80 -15.13 15.48
N VAL A 308 -8.46 -14.37 16.53
CA VAL A 308 -7.68 -13.13 16.41
C VAL A 308 -6.32 -13.38 17.03
N LEU A 309 -5.26 -13.36 16.22
CA LEU A 309 -3.88 -13.56 16.64
C LEU A 309 -3.28 -12.20 17.02
N MET A 310 -2.80 -12.07 18.26
CA MET A 310 -2.17 -10.85 18.77
C MET A 310 -0.65 -10.96 18.55
N VAL A 311 -0.12 -10.09 17.69
CA VAL A 311 1.27 -10.04 17.25
C VAL A 311 1.86 -8.67 17.58
N GLY A 312 3.20 -8.60 17.70
CA GLY A 312 3.91 -7.39 18.09
C GLY A 312 3.85 -7.09 19.59
N GLY A 313 4.93 -6.57 20.15
CA GLY A 313 5.07 -6.37 21.60
C GLY A 313 4.01 -5.46 22.21
N SER A 314 3.54 -4.44 21.47
CA SER A 314 2.54 -3.48 21.94
C SER A 314 1.11 -4.05 21.98
N SER A 315 0.85 -5.19 21.35
CA SER A 315 -0.41 -5.93 21.47
C SER A 315 -0.66 -6.48 22.89
N ARG A 316 0.37 -6.46 23.75
CA ARG A 316 0.26 -6.82 25.18
C ARG A 316 -0.44 -5.77 26.01
N ILE A 317 -0.63 -4.54 25.52
CA ILE A 317 -1.32 -3.45 26.24
C ILE A 317 -2.76 -3.86 26.51
N PRO A 318 -3.22 -3.89 27.80
CA PRO A 318 -4.55 -4.38 28.14
C PRO A 318 -5.69 -3.64 27.46
N ALA A 319 -5.60 -2.31 27.32
CA ALA A 319 -6.62 -1.51 26.63
C ALA A 319 -6.77 -1.89 25.15
N VAL A 320 -5.67 -2.26 24.49
CA VAL A 320 -5.68 -2.76 23.11
C VAL A 320 -6.40 -4.10 23.02
N GLN A 321 -6.06 -5.04 23.91
CA GLN A 321 -6.70 -6.37 23.95
C GLN A 321 -8.20 -6.26 24.24
N GLU A 322 -8.58 -5.36 25.14
CA GLU A 322 -9.99 -5.11 25.49
C GLU A 322 -10.76 -4.49 24.33
N ALA A 323 -10.16 -3.53 23.61
CA ALA A 323 -10.78 -2.94 22.42
C ALA A 323 -11.05 -3.98 21.34
N VAL A 324 -10.09 -4.84 21.05
CA VAL A 324 -10.23 -5.95 20.09
C VAL A 324 -11.30 -6.94 20.54
N LYS A 325 -11.27 -7.37 21.81
CA LYS A 325 -12.27 -8.28 22.40
C LYS A 325 -13.68 -7.70 22.31
N ASN A 326 -13.86 -6.44 22.69
CA ASN A 326 -15.17 -5.77 22.65
C ASN A 326 -15.69 -5.63 21.23
N PHE A 327 -14.81 -5.36 20.27
CA PHE A 327 -15.20 -5.26 18.87
C PHE A 327 -15.53 -6.63 18.26
N MET A 328 -14.69 -7.64 18.44
CA MET A 328 -14.87 -8.97 17.86
C MET A 328 -15.89 -9.84 18.60
N GLY A 329 -16.13 -9.57 19.89
CA GLY A 329 -17.00 -10.37 20.74
C GLY A 329 -16.37 -11.67 21.24
N THR A 330 -15.11 -11.92 20.93
CA THR A 330 -14.36 -13.13 21.30
C THR A 330 -13.01 -12.76 21.92
N GLU A 331 -12.48 -13.61 22.80
CA GLU A 331 -11.17 -13.40 23.43
C GLU A 331 -10.07 -13.56 22.36
N PRO A 332 -9.14 -12.59 22.24
CA PRO A 332 -8.00 -12.74 21.35
C PRO A 332 -7.10 -13.92 21.75
N PHE A 333 -6.55 -14.62 20.75
CA PHE A 333 -5.65 -15.74 20.97
C PHE A 333 -4.24 -15.24 21.34
N LYS A 334 -3.70 -15.76 22.46
CA LYS A 334 -2.40 -15.37 23.04
C LYS A 334 -1.40 -16.55 23.08
N GLY A 335 -1.69 -17.62 22.36
CA GLY A 335 -0.87 -18.85 22.41
C GLY A 335 0.40 -18.81 21.56
N ILE A 336 0.67 -17.72 20.83
CA ILE A 336 1.93 -17.49 20.11
C ILE A 336 2.79 -16.46 20.83
N ASN A 337 4.11 -16.59 20.71
CA ASN A 337 5.01 -15.53 21.20
C ASN A 337 5.03 -14.36 20.20
N PRO A 338 4.46 -13.21 20.56
CA PRO A 338 4.33 -12.09 19.62
C PRO A 338 5.65 -11.42 19.22
N ASP A 339 6.75 -11.74 19.90
CA ASP A 339 8.08 -11.20 19.60
C ASP A 339 8.90 -12.13 18.68
N GLU A 340 8.45 -13.38 18.46
CA GLU A 340 9.22 -14.42 17.75
C GLU A 340 8.47 -15.01 16.56
N CYS A 341 7.12 -15.01 16.58
CA CYS A 341 6.31 -15.71 15.59
C CYS A 341 6.56 -15.22 14.15
N VAL A 342 6.86 -13.93 13.98
CA VAL A 342 7.17 -13.35 12.66
C VAL A 342 8.46 -13.92 12.09
N ALA A 343 9.52 -14.01 12.90
CA ALA A 343 10.80 -14.62 12.47
C ALA A 343 10.67 -16.12 12.19
N LEU A 344 9.88 -16.83 13.02
CA LEU A 344 9.58 -18.25 12.80
C LEU A 344 8.85 -18.47 11.47
N GLY A 345 7.84 -17.63 11.16
CA GLY A 345 7.15 -17.68 9.87
C GLY A 345 8.06 -17.35 8.68
N ALA A 346 8.96 -16.39 8.84
CA ALA A 346 9.98 -16.10 7.83
C ALA A 346 10.92 -17.29 7.60
N ALA A 347 11.32 -18.01 8.67
CA ALA A 347 12.14 -19.21 8.56
C ALA A 347 11.37 -20.37 7.87
N LEU A 348 10.08 -20.52 8.14
CA LEU A 348 9.23 -21.49 7.43
C LEU A 348 9.17 -21.18 5.93
N GLN A 349 8.98 -19.92 5.56
CA GLN A 349 9.02 -19.49 4.16
C GLN A 349 10.42 -19.73 3.54
N ALA A 350 11.48 -19.52 4.30
CA ALA A 350 12.84 -19.87 3.88
C ALA A 350 12.97 -21.37 3.64
N GLY A 351 12.38 -22.21 4.49
CA GLY A 351 12.33 -23.66 4.33
C GLY A 351 11.57 -24.10 3.08
N VAL A 352 10.47 -23.41 2.73
CA VAL A 352 9.75 -23.66 1.46
C VAL A 352 10.66 -23.36 0.26
N LEU A 353 11.37 -22.23 0.27
CA LEU A 353 12.29 -21.85 -0.80
C LEU A 353 13.53 -22.76 -0.89
N GLY A 354 14.00 -23.25 0.25
CA GLY A 354 15.11 -24.20 0.35
C GLY A 354 14.73 -25.65 0.04
N GLY A 355 13.41 -25.96 -0.02
CA GLY A 355 12.89 -27.31 -0.23
C GLY A 355 12.81 -28.18 1.03
N ASP A 356 13.07 -27.62 2.21
CA ASP A 356 12.95 -28.28 3.52
C ASP A 356 11.47 -28.48 3.92
N VAL A 357 10.59 -27.57 3.48
CA VAL A 357 9.15 -27.59 3.71
C VAL A 357 8.43 -27.75 2.37
N LYS A 358 7.45 -28.66 2.27
CA LYS A 358 6.67 -28.93 1.06
C LYS A 358 5.17 -28.76 1.31
N GLY A 359 4.44 -28.45 0.24
CA GLY A 359 2.99 -28.38 0.29
C GLY A 359 2.42 -27.13 0.96
N LEU A 360 3.22 -26.07 1.07
CA LEU A 360 2.79 -24.79 1.62
C LEU A 360 2.85 -23.72 0.52
N LEU A 361 1.73 -23.07 0.27
CA LEU A 361 1.56 -21.98 -0.68
C LEU A 361 1.09 -20.72 0.06
N LEU A 362 1.78 -19.61 -0.20
CA LEU A 362 1.45 -18.31 0.36
C LEU A 362 0.99 -17.37 -0.74
N LEU A 363 -0.20 -16.82 -0.60
CA LEU A 363 -0.79 -15.82 -1.47
C LEU A 363 -1.04 -14.55 -0.67
N ASP A 364 -0.36 -13.49 -1.04
CA ASP A 364 -0.48 -12.16 -0.42
C ASP A 364 -1.27 -11.21 -1.32
N VAL A 365 -1.56 -9.99 -0.86
CA VAL A 365 -2.35 -9.00 -1.61
C VAL A 365 -1.66 -7.65 -1.69
N THR A 366 -1.98 -6.88 -2.73
CA THR A 366 -1.59 -5.46 -2.81
C THR A 366 -2.45 -4.61 -1.87
N PRO A 367 -1.87 -3.74 -1.03
CA PRO A 367 -2.64 -2.98 -0.03
C PRO A 367 -3.46 -1.81 -0.61
N LEU A 368 -3.11 -1.32 -1.79
CA LEU A 368 -3.76 -0.19 -2.45
C LEU A 368 -3.93 -0.43 -3.94
N SER A 369 -4.95 0.21 -4.53
CA SER A 369 -5.19 0.19 -5.98
C SER A 369 -4.06 0.90 -6.74
N LEU A 370 -3.75 0.37 -7.91
CA LEU A 370 -2.75 0.89 -8.85
C LEU A 370 -3.41 1.24 -10.17
N GLY A 371 -3.02 2.35 -10.77
CA GLY A 371 -3.59 2.80 -12.04
C GLY A 371 -2.76 3.90 -12.69
N ILE A 372 -3.33 4.52 -13.71
CA ILE A 372 -2.71 5.64 -14.41
C ILE A 372 -3.66 6.83 -14.51
N GLU A 373 -3.08 8.00 -14.68
CA GLU A 373 -3.85 9.20 -15.06
C GLU A 373 -4.35 9.08 -16.48
N THR A 374 -5.64 9.38 -16.67
CA THR A 374 -6.30 9.44 -17.96
C THR A 374 -6.90 10.82 -18.21
N MET A 375 -7.49 10.99 -19.41
CA MET A 375 -8.03 12.28 -19.86
C MET A 375 -8.97 12.90 -18.82
N GLY A 376 -8.76 14.19 -18.52
CA GLY A 376 -9.52 14.92 -17.50
C GLY A 376 -8.93 14.80 -16.08
N GLY A 377 -7.71 14.25 -15.93
CA GLY A 377 -7.07 14.09 -14.62
C GLY A 377 -7.67 12.95 -13.78
N VAL A 378 -8.37 12.01 -14.42
CA VAL A 378 -9.02 10.88 -13.76
C VAL A 378 -7.98 9.79 -13.46
N SER A 379 -8.07 9.18 -12.27
CA SER A 379 -7.31 7.99 -11.92
C SER A 379 -8.05 6.75 -12.38
N THR A 380 -7.52 6.08 -13.41
CA THR A 380 -8.10 4.83 -13.92
C THR A 380 -7.36 3.67 -13.30
N LYS A 381 -8.05 2.89 -12.48
CA LYS A 381 -7.49 1.71 -11.79
C LYS A 381 -7.32 0.57 -12.78
N VAL A 382 -6.15 -0.09 -12.71
CA VAL A 382 -5.82 -1.32 -13.47
C VAL A 382 -5.76 -2.52 -12.54
N ILE A 383 -5.21 -2.31 -11.33
CA ILE A 383 -5.21 -3.32 -10.26
C ILE A 383 -5.91 -2.73 -9.05
N GLU A 384 -6.97 -3.38 -8.58
CA GLU A 384 -7.69 -2.99 -7.37
C GLU A 384 -6.91 -3.41 -6.10
N ARG A 385 -7.12 -2.68 -4.99
CA ARG A 385 -6.60 -3.09 -3.67
C ARG A 385 -7.09 -4.49 -3.29
N ASN A 386 -6.33 -5.18 -2.48
CA ASN A 386 -6.56 -6.56 -2.06
C ASN A 386 -6.59 -7.57 -3.24
N THR A 387 -5.98 -7.22 -4.38
CA THR A 387 -5.72 -8.20 -5.45
C THR A 387 -4.56 -9.09 -5.03
N THR A 388 -4.75 -10.40 -5.13
CA THR A 388 -3.72 -11.43 -4.83
C THR A 388 -2.48 -11.23 -5.69
N ILE A 389 -1.31 -11.35 -5.08
CA ILE A 389 0.00 -11.24 -5.74
C ILE A 389 0.77 -12.57 -5.64
N PRO A 390 1.63 -12.92 -6.63
CA PRO A 390 1.97 -12.10 -7.81
C PRO A 390 0.82 -11.98 -8.81
N THR A 391 0.72 -10.84 -9.50
CA THR A 391 -0.32 -10.60 -10.50
C THR A 391 0.17 -9.74 -11.64
N LYS A 392 -0.39 -9.98 -12.82
CA LYS A 392 -0.14 -9.18 -14.00
C LYS A 392 -1.46 -8.81 -14.68
N LYS A 393 -1.72 -7.51 -14.84
CA LYS A 393 -2.93 -7.02 -15.51
C LYS A 393 -2.56 -5.96 -16.53
N SER A 394 -3.22 -6.02 -17.69
CA SER A 394 -3.07 -5.05 -18.77
C SER A 394 -4.41 -4.43 -19.11
N GLN A 395 -4.35 -3.16 -19.54
CA GLN A 395 -5.49 -2.45 -20.09
C GLN A 395 -5.06 -1.62 -21.29
N ILE A 396 -5.92 -1.54 -22.31
CA ILE A 396 -5.65 -0.77 -23.52
C ILE A 396 -6.19 0.64 -23.35
N PHE A 397 -5.31 1.61 -23.60
CA PHE A 397 -5.59 3.04 -23.64
C PHE A 397 -5.33 3.58 -25.04
N SER A 398 -5.59 4.87 -25.25
CA SER A 398 -5.36 5.50 -26.54
C SER A 398 -4.86 6.95 -26.39
N THR A 399 -4.52 7.58 -27.52
CA THR A 399 -4.11 8.97 -27.59
C THR A 399 -5.28 9.94 -27.35
N ALA A 400 -5.00 11.08 -26.71
CA ALA A 400 -5.98 12.12 -26.40
C ALA A 400 -6.11 13.20 -27.50
N ALA A 401 -5.12 13.29 -28.41
CA ALA A 401 -5.08 14.28 -29.48
C ALA A 401 -4.73 13.64 -30.84
N ASP A 402 -5.19 14.29 -31.92
CA ASP A 402 -4.85 13.88 -33.28
C ASP A 402 -3.34 14.06 -33.56
N GLY A 403 -2.74 13.09 -34.25
CA GLY A 403 -1.34 13.14 -34.62
C GLY A 403 -0.36 13.01 -33.45
N GLN A 404 -0.82 12.62 -32.28
CA GLN A 404 0.02 12.44 -31.08
C GLN A 404 1.01 11.29 -31.27
N THR A 405 2.31 11.56 -31.14
CA THR A 405 3.41 10.61 -31.36
C THR A 405 4.09 10.14 -30.08
N SER A 406 3.67 10.69 -28.93
CA SER A 406 4.14 10.32 -27.59
C SER A 406 3.01 10.39 -26.59
N VAL A 407 3.02 9.52 -25.60
CA VAL A 407 2.14 9.57 -24.43
C VAL A 407 2.96 9.56 -23.15
N GLU A 408 2.54 10.37 -22.18
CA GLU A 408 3.04 10.32 -20.81
C GLU A 408 2.21 9.31 -20.02
N VAL A 409 2.86 8.37 -19.35
CA VAL A 409 2.23 7.40 -18.45
C VAL A 409 2.55 7.84 -17.04
N HIS A 410 1.55 8.43 -16.38
CA HIS A 410 1.61 8.86 -14.98
C HIS A 410 1.04 7.77 -14.09
N VAL A 411 1.91 7.03 -13.40
CA VAL A 411 1.55 5.88 -12.57
C VAL A 411 1.12 6.36 -11.18
N LEU A 412 -0.03 5.86 -10.72
CA LEU A 412 -0.72 6.29 -9.50
C LEU A 412 -0.98 5.13 -8.55
N GLN A 413 -0.99 5.45 -7.25
CA GLN A 413 -1.42 4.55 -6.19
C GLN A 413 -2.43 5.25 -5.28
N GLY A 414 -3.55 4.61 -4.98
CA GLY A 414 -4.57 5.10 -4.07
C GLY A 414 -6.00 4.88 -4.55
N GLU A 415 -6.95 5.34 -3.75
CA GLU A 415 -8.37 5.05 -3.92
C GLU A 415 -9.18 6.25 -4.45
N ARG A 416 -8.54 7.41 -4.66
CA ARG A 416 -9.24 8.63 -5.11
C ARG A 416 -9.48 8.60 -6.61
N GLU A 417 -10.60 9.19 -7.04
CA GLU A 417 -11.02 9.25 -8.44
C GLU A 417 -10.12 10.14 -9.33
N PHE A 418 -9.42 11.12 -8.73
CA PHE A 418 -8.57 12.06 -9.48
C PHE A 418 -7.08 11.82 -9.20
N ALA A 419 -6.27 11.93 -10.26
CA ALA A 419 -4.82 11.72 -10.21
C ALA A 419 -4.12 12.58 -9.15
N LYS A 420 -4.48 13.88 -9.06
CA LYS A 420 -3.90 14.84 -8.11
C LYS A 420 -4.12 14.49 -6.63
N ASP A 421 -5.12 13.66 -6.34
CA ASP A 421 -5.52 13.26 -4.99
C ASP A 421 -4.94 11.88 -4.63
N ASN A 422 -4.23 11.24 -5.56
CA ASN A 422 -3.51 9.97 -5.39
C ASN A 422 -2.00 10.18 -5.36
N LYS A 423 -1.26 9.16 -4.91
CA LYS A 423 0.20 9.19 -4.91
C LYS A 423 0.75 8.87 -6.28
N THR A 424 1.60 9.75 -6.80
CA THR A 424 2.45 9.45 -7.95
C THR A 424 3.52 8.44 -7.56
N LEU A 425 3.57 7.32 -8.25
CA LEU A 425 4.62 6.32 -8.14
C LEU A 425 5.76 6.58 -9.13
N GLY A 426 5.44 7.10 -10.29
CA GLY A 426 6.40 7.44 -11.32
C GLY A 426 5.74 8.00 -12.57
N VAL A 427 6.57 8.57 -13.44
CA VAL A 427 6.14 9.10 -14.74
C VAL A 427 7.16 8.65 -15.78
N PHE A 428 6.70 8.15 -16.91
CA PHE A 428 7.55 7.83 -18.04
C PHE A 428 6.82 8.11 -19.36
N HIS A 429 7.57 8.18 -20.46
CA HIS A 429 7.03 8.50 -21.79
C HIS A 429 7.16 7.29 -22.71
N LEU A 430 6.13 7.03 -23.52
CA LEU A 430 6.18 6.14 -24.64
C LEU A 430 6.20 6.99 -25.92
N ASP A 431 7.33 6.95 -26.63
CA ASP A 431 7.57 7.70 -27.84
C ASP A 431 7.49 6.82 -29.10
N GLY A 432 7.34 7.45 -30.26
CA GLY A 432 7.35 6.77 -31.57
C GLY A 432 6.05 6.07 -31.93
N ILE A 433 4.94 6.56 -31.37
CA ILE A 433 3.58 6.20 -31.78
C ILE A 433 3.35 6.75 -33.20
N ALA A 434 2.79 5.94 -34.10
CA ALA A 434 2.45 6.40 -35.44
C ALA A 434 1.39 7.49 -35.41
N PRO A 435 1.57 8.64 -36.10
CA PRO A 435 0.56 9.68 -36.15
C PRO A 435 -0.77 9.13 -36.69
N ALA A 436 -1.84 9.28 -35.91
CA ALA A 436 -3.18 8.83 -36.25
C ALA A 436 -4.22 9.76 -35.58
N PRO A 437 -5.50 9.72 -35.98
CA PRO A 437 -6.57 10.37 -35.22
C PRO A 437 -6.60 9.87 -33.77
N ARG A 438 -7.00 10.76 -32.85
CA ARG A 438 -7.19 10.40 -31.43
C ARG A 438 -8.09 9.17 -31.27
N GLY A 439 -7.78 8.31 -30.33
CA GLY A 439 -8.57 7.11 -30.06
C GLY A 439 -8.26 5.92 -30.99
N ILE A 440 -7.39 6.06 -32.01
CA ILE A 440 -7.01 4.97 -32.92
C ILE A 440 -5.80 4.19 -32.42
N PRO A 441 -4.68 4.83 -31.97
CA PRO A 441 -3.56 4.08 -31.42
C PRO A 441 -3.98 3.25 -30.22
N GLN A 442 -3.49 2.01 -30.14
CA GLN A 442 -3.74 1.11 -29.02
C GLN A 442 -2.50 0.99 -28.17
N ILE A 443 -2.55 1.55 -26.97
CA ILE A 443 -1.45 1.58 -26.02
C ILE A 443 -1.80 0.64 -24.88
N GLU A 444 -1.16 -0.52 -24.84
CA GLU A 444 -1.32 -1.48 -23.76
C GLU A 444 -0.44 -1.05 -22.58
N VAL A 445 -1.07 -0.72 -21.45
CA VAL A 445 -0.36 -0.47 -20.19
C VAL A 445 -0.51 -1.70 -19.31
N THR A 446 0.63 -2.26 -18.91
CA THR A 446 0.72 -3.48 -18.12
C THR A 446 1.30 -3.17 -16.75
N PHE A 447 0.62 -3.60 -15.71
CA PHE A 447 1.12 -3.65 -14.34
C PHE A 447 1.49 -5.08 -14.01
N ASP A 448 2.72 -5.30 -13.56
CA ASP A 448 3.27 -6.58 -13.15
C ASP A 448 3.78 -6.45 -11.71
N ILE A 449 3.14 -7.14 -10.77
CA ILE A 449 3.51 -7.14 -9.35
C ILE A 449 4.11 -8.50 -9.02
N ASP A 450 5.36 -8.50 -8.56
CA ASP A 450 6.04 -9.72 -8.18
C ASP A 450 5.55 -10.26 -6.81
N ALA A 451 6.05 -11.44 -6.44
CA ALA A 451 5.72 -12.06 -5.16
C ALA A 451 6.22 -11.27 -3.94
N ASN A 452 7.10 -10.28 -4.11
CA ASN A 452 7.59 -9.38 -3.06
C ASN A 452 6.75 -8.11 -2.94
N GLY A 453 5.76 -7.94 -3.83
CA GLY A 453 4.94 -6.74 -3.94
C GLY A 453 5.64 -5.57 -4.66
N ILE A 454 6.69 -5.83 -5.43
CA ILE A 454 7.39 -4.81 -6.24
C ILE A 454 6.67 -4.64 -7.56
N VAL A 455 6.36 -3.39 -7.90
CA VAL A 455 5.56 -3.03 -9.08
C VAL A 455 6.46 -2.65 -10.26
N HIS A 456 6.20 -3.25 -11.38
CA HIS A 456 6.77 -2.92 -12.68
C HIS A 456 5.63 -2.50 -13.62
N VAL A 457 5.79 -1.37 -14.32
CA VAL A 457 4.78 -0.86 -15.25
C VAL A 457 5.41 -0.65 -16.61
N SER A 458 4.80 -1.24 -17.64
CA SER A 458 5.20 -1.03 -19.03
C SER A 458 4.05 -0.47 -19.86
N ALA A 459 4.39 0.28 -20.90
CA ALA A 459 3.46 0.75 -21.93
C ALA A 459 3.99 0.37 -23.31
N LYS A 460 3.11 -0.21 -24.15
CA LYS A 460 3.42 -0.69 -25.47
C LYS A 460 2.41 -0.21 -26.50
N ASP A 461 2.88 0.44 -27.55
CA ASP A 461 2.06 0.69 -28.73
C ASP A 461 1.94 -0.58 -29.58
N LEU A 462 0.72 -1.13 -29.64
CA LEU A 462 0.45 -2.37 -30.36
C LEU A 462 0.59 -2.20 -31.90
N GLY A 463 0.48 -0.97 -32.41
CA GLY A 463 0.64 -0.67 -33.83
C GLY A 463 2.09 -0.66 -34.30
N THR A 464 2.99 -0.04 -33.54
CA THR A 464 4.42 0.09 -33.89
C THR A 464 5.31 -0.93 -33.20
N GLY A 465 4.82 -1.56 -32.13
CA GLY A 465 5.59 -2.45 -31.25
C GLY A 465 6.58 -1.71 -30.35
N LYS A 466 6.56 -0.38 -30.30
CA LYS A 466 7.38 0.41 -29.37
C LYS A 466 6.91 0.18 -27.95
N GLU A 467 7.88 0.06 -27.05
CA GLU A 467 7.62 -0.21 -25.62
C GLU A 467 8.59 0.62 -24.76
N ASN A 468 8.11 1.08 -23.63
CA ASN A 468 8.91 1.66 -22.56
C ASN A 468 8.32 1.26 -21.21
N ASP A 469 9.14 1.29 -20.16
CA ASP A 469 8.76 0.79 -18.85
C ASP A 469 9.39 1.59 -17.70
N ILE A 470 8.85 1.40 -16.52
CA ILE A 470 9.42 1.87 -15.26
C ILE A 470 9.28 0.79 -14.19
N THR A 471 10.35 0.53 -13.47
CA THR A 471 10.28 -0.19 -12.19
C THR A 471 10.13 0.83 -11.07
N ILE A 472 9.09 0.68 -10.25
CA ILE A 472 8.85 1.61 -9.15
C ILE A 472 9.96 1.42 -8.11
N THR A 473 10.78 2.44 -7.96
CA THR A 473 11.90 2.48 -7.01
C THR A 473 11.77 3.67 -6.06
N ALA A 474 12.62 3.75 -5.07
CA ALA A 474 12.56 4.57 -3.85
C ALA A 474 12.24 6.08 -3.96
N SER A 475 11.99 6.67 -5.11
CA SER A 475 11.82 8.13 -5.24
C SER A 475 10.42 8.65 -4.88
N THR A 476 9.43 7.78 -4.61
CA THR A 476 8.02 8.17 -4.50
C THR A 476 7.33 7.52 -3.31
N ASN A 477 7.71 7.91 -2.11
CA ASN A 477 7.15 7.31 -0.89
C ASN A 477 5.86 7.98 -0.46
N MET A 478 4.77 7.24 -0.41
CA MET A 478 3.67 7.61 0.47
C MET A 478 4.07 7.32 1.92
N SER A 479 4.02 8.36 2.77
CA SER A 479 3.90 8.11 4.20
C SER A 479 2.56 7.42 4.43
N LYS A 480 2.42 6.68 5.49
CA LYS A 480 1.15 6.04 5.78
C LYS A 480 0.04 7.02 6.16
N GLU A 481 0.37 8.14 6.81
CA GLU A 481 -0.59 9.22 6.95
C GLU A 481 -1.17 9.61 5.59
N ASP A 482 -0.34 9.60 4.54
CA ASP A 482 -0.81 9.82 3.17
C ASP A 482 -1.71 8.68 2.69
N ILE A 483 -1.41 7.42 3.05
CA ILE A 483 -2.23 6.26 2.67
C ILE A 483 -3.55 6.25 3.45
N ASP A 484 -3.52 6.33 4.79
CA ASP A 484 -4.74 6.37 5.62
C ASP A 484 -5.57 7.61 5.35
N LYS A 485 -4.92 8.75 5.09
CA LYS A 485 -5.58 9.97 4.66
C LYS A 485 -6.19 9.78 3.28
N ALA A 486 -5.47 9.17 2.34
CA ALA A 486 -5.98 8.88 1.00
C ALA A 486 -7.19 7.94 1.02
N VAL A 487 -7.18 6.88 1.85
CA VAL A 487 -8.32 5.96 2.00
C VAL A 487 -9.50 6.66 2.68
N LYS A 488 -9.29 7.33 3.83
CA LYS A 488 -10.36 8.07 4.53
C LYS A 488 -10.91 9.23 3.72
N GLU A 489 -10.03 9.99 3.06
CA GLU A 489 -10.45 11.06 2.16
C GLU A 489 -11.20 10.48 0.96
N ALA A 490 -10.76 9.35 0.39
CA ALA A 490 -11.48 8.67 -0.67
C ALA A 490 -12.91 8.27 -0.23
N GLU A 491 -13.05 7.70 0.96
CA GLU A 491 -14.37 7.32 1.50
C GLU A 491 -15.27 8.52 1.82
N SER A 492 -14.69 9.58 2.44
CA SER A 492 -15.45 10.79 2.81
C SER A 492 -15.88 11.61 1.61
N TYR A 493 -15.08 11.60 0.54
CA TYR A 493 -15.36 12.35 -0.69
C TYR A 493 -15.85 11.50 -1.85
N ALA A 494 -16.10 10.20 -1.64
CA ALA A 494 -16.53 9.26 -2.70
C ALA A 494 -17.77 9.78 -3.48
N ALA A 495 -18.74 10.37 -2.78
CA ALA A 495 -19.93 10.95 -3.41
C ALA A 495 -19.60 12.22 -4.23
N GLU A 496 -18.66 13.03 -3.77
CA GLU A 496 -18.21 14.25 -4.46
C GLU A 496 -17.33 13.89 -5.67
N ASP A 497 -16.41 12.95 -5.49
CA ASP A 497 -15.55 12.46 -6.57
C ASP A 497 -16.37 11.77 -7.67
N LYS A 498 -17.41 11.00 -7.30
CA LYS A 498 -18.33 10.38 -8.26
C LYS A 498 -19.03 11.44 -9.13
N LYS A 499 -19.54 12.51 -8.52
CA LYS A 499 -20.15 13.63 -9.26
C LYS A 499 -19.14 14.34 -10.18
N ARG A 500 -17.91 14.55 -9.70
CA ARG A 500 -16.84 15.15 -10.51
C ARG A 500 -16.47 14.26 -11.70
N ARG A 501 -16.37 12.95 -11.47
CA ARG A 501 -16.10 12.00 -12.54
C ARG A 501 -17.19 11.98 -13.57
N GLU A 502 -18.46 11.88 -13.17
CA GLU A 502 -19.62 11.99 -14.09
C GLU A 502 -19.56 13.28 -14.92
N ALA A 503 -19.18 14.39 -14.30
CA ALA A 503 -19.02 15.66 -15.00
C ALA A 503 -17.89 15.62 -16.05
N VAL A 504 -16.75 14.99 -15.73
CA VAL A 504 -15.64 14.80 -16.68
C VAL A 504 -16.06 13.87 -17.81
N ASP A 505 -16.71 12.76 -17.52
CA ASP A 505 -17.17 11.79 -18.51
C ASP A 505 -18.19 12.44 -19.49
N VAL A 506 -19.12 13.24 -18.99
CA VAL A 506 -20.07 14.01 -19.81
C VAL A 506 -19.35 14.97 -20.75
N ARG A 507 -18.34 15.71 -20.25
CA ARG A 507 -17.53 16.63 -21.07
C ARG A 507 -16.74 15.91 -22.14
N ASN A 508 -16.09 14.82 -21.77
CA ASN A 508 -15.31 14.00 -22.71
C ASN A 508 -16.19 13.41 -23.82
N ASN A 509 -17.37 12.90 -23.46
CA ASN A 509 -18.35 12.39 -24.42
C ASN A 509 -18.87 13.50 -25.35
N ALA A 510 -19.10 14.70 -24.82
CA ALA A 510 -19.53 15.86 -25.62
C ALA A 510 -18.44 16.27 -26.63
N ASP A 511 -17.18 16.33 -26.21
CA ASP A 511 -16.04 16.62 -27.07
C ASP A 511 -15.88 15.56 -28.17
N GLN A 512 -16.02 14.28 -27.82
CA GLN A 512 -15.96 13.18 -28.78
C GLN A 512 -17.12 13.27 -29.79
N MET A 513 -18.32 13.61 -29.35
CA MET A 513 -19.50 13.78 -30.20
C MET A 513 -19.30 14.95 -31.19
N ILE A 514 -18.77 16.08 -30.74
CA ILE A 514 -18.43 17.22 -31.60
C ILE A 514 -17.42 16.78 -32.68
N TYR A 515 -16.35 16.11 -32.30
CA TYR A 515 -15.34 15.63 -33.23
C TYR A 515 -15.91 14.65 -34.28
N GLN A 516 -16.71 13.68 -33.83
CA GLN A 516 -17.38 12.74 -34.73
C GLN A 516 -18.34 13.44 -35.68
N THR A 517 -19.07 14.47 -35.20
CA THR A 517 -19.97 15.28 -36.00
C THR A 517 -19.23 16.06 -37.09
N GLU A 518 -18.11 16.69 -36.74
CA GLU A 518 -17.27 17.41 -37.72
C GLU A 518 -16.74 16.48 -38.80
N LYS A 519 -16.31 15.27 -38.40
CA LYS A 519 -15.87 14.24 -39.35
C LYS A 519 -17.02 13.77 -40.25
N THR A 520 -18.20 13.54 -39.69
CA THR A 520 -19.38 13.12 -40.45
C THR A 520 -19.81 14.20 -41.48
N ILE A 521 -19.77 15.47 -41.08
CA ILE A 521 -20.04 16.58 -42.01
C ILE A 521 -19.00 16.66 -43.14
N ALA A 522 -17.71 16.42 -42.81
CA ALA A 522 -16.61 16.41 -43.79
C ALA A 522 -16.75 15.24 -44.78
N ASP A 523 -17.05 14.05 -44.32
CA ASP A 523 -17.10 12.82 -45.14
C ASP A 523 -18.38 12.69 -45.95
N PHE A 524 -19.52 13.16 -45.42
CA PHE A 524 -20.85 12.98 -46.01
C PHE A 524 -21.60 14.28 -46.34
N GLY A 525 -20.95 15.42 -46.15
CA GLY A 525 -21.61 16.74 -46.34
C GLY A 525 -22.22 16.93 -47.71
N ASP A 526 -21.64 16.39 -48.77
CA ASP A 526 -22.16 16.47 -50.15
C ASP A 526 -23.50 15.73 -50.33
N LYS A 527 -23.85 14.84 -49.39
CA LYS A 527 -25.11 14.08 -49.41
C LYS A 527 -26.21 14.70 -48.52
N LEU A 528 -25.90 15.78 -47.81
CA LEU A 528 -26.80 16.47 -46.92
C LEU A 528 -27.33 17.75 -47.57
N SER A 529 -28.60 18.07 -47.36
CA SER A 529 -29.16 19.37 -47.73
C SER A 529 -28.56 20.49 -46.88
N ASP A 530 -28.58 21.72 -47.40
CA ASP A 530 -28.07 22.90 -46.67
C ASP A 530 -28.85 23.15 -45.37
N GLU A 531 -30.15 22.78 -45.32
CA GLU A 531 -30.99 22.88 -44.09
C GLU A 531 -30.55 21.89 -43.03
N GLU A 532 -30.23 20.64 -43.40
CA GLU A 532 -29.76 19.58 -42.45
C GLU A 532 -28.37 19.89 -41.94
N LYS A 533 -27.45 20.33 -42.81
CA LYS A 533 -26.14 20.83 -42.38
C LYS A 533 -26.27 21.95 -41.37
N GLY A 534 -27.14 22.91 -41.66
CA GLY A 534 -27.38 24.05 -40.77
C GLY A 534 -27.89 23.65 -39.38
N LYS A 535 -28.79 22.67 -39.31
CA LYS A 535 -29.29 22.13 -38.02
C LYS A 535 -28.23 21.44 -37.20
N ILE A 536 -27.45 20.55 -37.81
CA ILE A 536 -26.37 19.85 -37.14
C ILE A 536 -25.29 20.84 -36.68
N GLU A 537 -24.88 21.78 -37.54
CA GLU A 537 -23.90 22.80 -37.18
C GLU A 537 -24.39 23.71 -36.04
N ALA A 538 -25.64 24.11 -36.03
CA ALA A 538 -26.21 24.90 -34.96
C ALA A 538 -26.25 24.14 -33.63
N ALA A 539 -26.63 22.86 -33.65
CA ALA A 539 -26.62 22.00 -32.46
C ALA A 539 -25.20 21.75 -31.95
N LYS A 540 -24.24 21.51 -32.86
CA LYS A 540 -22.82 21.35 -32.53
C LYS A 540 -22.24 22.61 -31.87
N GLU A 541 -22.46 23.77 -32.44
CA GLU A 541 -22.00 25.04 -31.86
C GLU A 541 -22.67 25.34 -30.51
N ALA A 542 -23.98 25.00 -30.35
CA ALA A 542 -24.64 25.10 -29.06
C ALA A 542 -24.00 24.18 -27.99
N LEU A 543 -23.58 22.98 -28.35
CA LEU A 543 -22.86 22.07 -27.47
C LEU A 543 -21.45 22.60 -27.14
N LYS A 544 -20.71 23.12 -28.12
CA LYS A 544 -19.43 23.80 -27.91
C LYS A 544 -19.53 24.98 -26.94
N GLU A 545 -20.58 25.75 -27.04
CA GLU A 545 -20.82 26.91 -26.15
C GLU A 545 -21.14 26.41 -24.72
N ALA A 546 -21.99 25.38 -24.59
CA ALA A 546 -22.32 24.77 -23.31
C ALA A 546 -21.06 24.20 -22.60
N LEU A 547 -20.09 23.64 -23.35
CA LEU A 547 -18.84 23.13 -22.82
C LEU A 547 -17.91 24.19 -22.21
N LYS A 548 -18.08 25.47 -22.54
CA LYS A 548 -17.35 26.57 -21.91
C LYS A 548 -17.87 26.89 -20.50
N GLY A 549 -19.10 26.49 -20.19
CA GLY A 549 -19.72 26.64 -18.88
C GLY A 549 -19.43 25.48 -17.94
N GLU A 550 -19.92 25.55 -16.70
CA GLU A 550 -19.76 24.51 -15.66
C GLU A 550 -21.06 23.69 -15.45
N ASP A 551 -22.14 24.03 -16.12
CA ASP A 551 -23.44 23.38 -15.97
C ASP A 551 -23.49 22.05 -16.76
N ILE A 552 -23.39 20.95 -16.04
CA ILE A 552 -23.35 19.59 -16.59
C ILE A 552 -24.71 19.19 -17.19
N ASP A 553 -25.83 19.66 -16.60
CA ASP A 553 -27.15 19.33 -17.10
C ASP A 553 -27.43 20.07 -18.42
N ALA A 554 -26.93 21.30 -18.55
CA ALA A 554 -26.98 22.03 -19.82
C ALA A 554 -26.18 21.34 -20.92
N ILE A 555 -24.98 20.78 -20.58
CA ILE A 555 -24.16 20.01 -21.54
C ILE A 555 -24.89 18.74 -21.98
N LYS A 556 -25.47 17.97 -21.05
CA LYS A 556 -26.26 16.75 -21.36
C LYS A 556 -27.43 17.07 -22.29
N ALA A 557 -28.20 18.15 -22.00
CA ALA A 557 -29.30 18.55 -22.83
C ALA A 557 -28.86 18.89 -24.26
N LYS A 558 -27.72 19.57 -24.43
CA LYS A 558 -27.18 19.88 -25.76
C LYS A 558 -26.56 18.66 -26.48
N GLN A 559 -26.05 17.70 -25.75
CA GLN A 559 -25.66 16.41 -26.33
C GLN A 559 -26.88 15.67 -26.90
N GLU A 560 -27.96 15.59 -26.16
CA GLU A 560 -29.20 14.96 -26.65
C GLU A 560 -29.77 15.67 -27.88
N GLU A 561 -29.74 17.02 -27.90
CA GLU A 561 -30.16 17.79 -29.09
C GLU A 561 -29.31 17.44 -30.32
N LEU A 562 -27.97 17.44 -30.18
CA LEU A 562 -27.06 17.11 -31.27
C LEU A 562 -27.25 15.65 -31.72
N GLN A 563 -27.41 14.73 -30.78
CA GLN A 563 -27.64 13.31 -31.07
C GLN A 563 -28.93 13.10 -31.89
N LYS A 564 -30.02 13.79 -31.56
CA LYS A 564 -31.29 13.73 -32.32
C LYS A 564 -31.09 14.18 -33.76
N GLU A 565 -30.37 15.28 -33.98
CA GLU A 565 -30.12 15.78 -35.34
C GLU A 565 -29.25 14.82 -36.16
N ILE A 566 -28.23 14.20 -35.52
CA ILE A 566 -27.38 13.18 -36.17
C ILE A 566 -28.20 11.94 -36.53
N TYR A 567 -29.06 11.45 -35.61
CA TYR A 567 -29.91 10.30 -35.90
C TYR A 567 -30.86 10.54 -37.05
N ALA A 568 -31.52 11.71 -37.08
CA ALA A 568 -32.48 12.09 -38.15
C ALA A 568 -31.79 12.08 -39.53
N VAL A 569 -30.56 12.53 -39.59
CA VAL A 569 -29.78 12.55 -40.83
C VAL A 569 -29.25 11.15 -41.20
N SER A 570 -28.75 10.39 -40.23
CA SER A 570 -28.26 9.01 -40.46
C SER A 570 -29.36 8.12 -41.02
N GLU A 571 -30.60 8.20 -40.49
CA GLU A 571 -31.74 7.44 -40.98
C GLU A 571 -32.05 7.76 -42.50
N LYS A 572 -31.96 9.03 -42.86
CA LYS A 572 -32.17 9.45 -44.26
C LYS A 572 -31.07 9.03 -45.19
N VAL A 573 -29.81 9.12 -44.74
CA VAL A 573 -28.65 8.70 -45.57
C VAL A 573 -28.70 7.19 -45.78
N TYR A 574 -29.07 6.40 -44.76
CA TYR A 574 -29.29 4.96 -44.92
C TYR A 574 -30.41 4.62 -45.87
N LYS A 575 -31.59 5.34 -45.76
CA LYS A 575 -32.71 5.17 -46.71
C LYS A 575 -32.30 5.52 -48.14
N ALA A 576 -31.64 6.64 -48.34
CA ALA A 576 -31.16 7.05 -49.69
C ALA A 576 -30.12 6.09 -50.26
N ALA A 577 -29.26 5.54 -49.42
CA ALA A 577 -28.28 4.52 -49.84
C ALA A 577 -28.97 3.19 -50.21
N ALA A 578 -29.99 2.78 -49.47
CA ALA A 578 -30.78 1.56 -49.75
C ALA A 578 -31.62 1.73 -51.02
N GLU A 579 -32.21 2.91 -51.22
CA GLU A 579 -32.95 3.22 -52.46
C GLU A 579 -32.03 3.32 -53.69
N ALA A 580 -30.82 3.87 -53.56
CA ALA A 580 -29.81 3.90 -54.59
C ALA A 580 -29.29 2.49 -54.97
N GLN A 581 -29.18 1.63 -53.97
CA GLN A 581 -28.80 0.24 -54.15
C GLN A 581 -29.91 -0.59 -54.84
N GLN A 582 -31.18 -0.38 -54.45
CA GLN A 582 -32.34 -0.94 -55.15
C GLN A 582 -32.50 -0.42 -56.58
N ALA A 583 -32.21 0.85 -56.83
CA ALA A 583 -32.27 1.43 -58.16
C ALA A 583 -31.10 0.93 -59.07
N ALA A 584 -29.96 0.58 -58.48
CA ALA A 584 -28.82 -0.04 -59.23
C ALA A 584 -29.07 -1.54 -59.55
N GLU A 585 -29.88 -2.23 -58.76
CA GLU A 585 -30.26 -3.64 -59.01
C GLU A 585 -31.54 -3.76 -59.88
N GLY A 586 -32.25 -2.66 -60.15
CA GLY A 586 -33.50 -2.65 -60.96
C GLY A 586 -33.33 -2.76 -62.47
N GLY A 587 -32.13 -3.10 -62.99
CA GLY A 587 -31.82 -3.18 -64.43
C GLY A 587 -31.26 -4.52 -64.89
N ALA A 588 -31.91 -5.66 -64.58
CA ALA A 588 -31.85 -6.90 -65.38
C ALA A 588 -32.57 -8.06 -64.64
N ALA A 589 -33.76 -8.46 -65.08
CA ALA A 589 -34.20 -9.83 -64.82
C ALA A 589 -33.58 -10.76 -65.90
N PRO A 590 -33.25 -12.01 -65.62
CA PRO A 590 -34.28 -13.02 -65.42
C PRO A 590 -33.96 -14.14 -64.42
N ALA A 591 -35.07 -14.63 -63.84
CA ALA A 591 -35.41 -16.03 -63.43
C ALA A 591 -34.34 -17.01 -62.92
N GLY A 592 -34.65 -17.53 -61.71
CA GLY A 592 -34.24 -18.89 -61.37
C GLY A 592 -33.81 -19.11 -59.91
N ASP A 593 -34.80 -19.44 -59.09
CA ASP A 593 -34.82 -20.57 -58.13
C ASP A 593 -33.87 -20.66 -56.91
N ASN A 594 -34.54 -20.77 -55.78
CA ASN A 594 -34.24 -21.50 -54.52
C ASN A 594 -33.10 -21.06 -53.55
N GLY A 595 -33.58 -20.64 -52.42
CA GLY A 595 -33.22 -21.26 -51.12
C GLY A 595 -32.13 -20.57 -50.30
N GLY A 596 -32.55 -20.04 -49.16
CA GLY A 596 -31.64 -19.88 -48.02
C GLY A 596 -31.71 -18.54 -47.31
N ASP A 597 -32.60 -18.41 -46.35
CA ASP A 597 -32.61 -17.40 -45.32
C ASP A 597 -31.26 -17.30 -44.63
N ASN A 598 -30.68 -16.12 -44.60
CA ASN A 598 -29.72 -15.71 -43.58
C ASN A 598 -30.07 -14.28 -43.13
N VAL A 599 -31.00 -14.20 -42.17
CA VAL A 599 -31.23 -12.97 -41.39
C VAL A 599 -30.23 -12.97 -40.28
N TYR A 600 -29.28 -11.99 -40.30
CA TYR A 600 -28.49 -11.68 -39.12
C TYR A 600 -29.29 -10.70 -38.26
N GLU A 601 -30.04 -11.24 -37.26
CA GLU A 601 -30.54 -10.46 -36.14
C GLU A 601 -29.35 -10.12 -35.23
N ALA A 602 -29.07 -8.83 -35.09
CA ALA A 602 -28.21 -8.32 -34.05
C ALA A 602 -29.00 -8.27 -32.76
N ASP A 603 -28.81 -9.23 -31.91
CA ASP A 603 -29.42 -9.31 -30.58
C ASP A 603 -28.72 -8.32 -29.65
N PHE A 604 -29.40 -7.23 -29.30
CA PHE A 604 -29.01 -6.33 -28.22
C PHE A 604 -29.65 -6.87 -26.93
N THR A 605 -28.88 -7.54 -26.11
CA THR A 605 -29.28 -7.87 -24.75
C THR A 605 -29.04 -6.68 -23.85
N ASP A 606 -30.13 -6.05 -23.39
CA ASP A 606 -30.14 -5.17 -22.24
C ASP A 606 -29.70 -5.97 -21.01
N VAL A 607 -28.59 -5.55 -20.39
CA VAL A 607 -28.17 -6.07 -19.08
C VAL A 607 -28.90 -5.28 -18.01
N ASP A 608 -29.94 -5.87 -17.46
CA ASP A 608 -30.62 -5.37 -16.28
C ASP A 608 -29.66 -5.42 -15.07
N ASP A 609 -29.31 -4.26 -14.55
CA ASP A 609 -28.71 -4.07 -13.23
C ASP A 609 -29.75 -4.37 -12.15
N ASN A 610 -29.80 -5.62 -11.65
CA ASN A 610 -30.31 -5.95 -10.32
C ASN A 610 -30.01 -7.39 -9.93
N LYS A 611 -28.88 -7.58 -9.21
CA LYS A 611 -28.80 -8.46 -8.01
C LYS A 611 -27.49 -8.27 -7.30
#